data_db93d44188cf0007a9e879edc908335f
#
_entry.id   db93d44188cf0007a9e879edc908335f
#
_cell.length_a   1.000
_cell.length_b   1.000
_cell.length_c   1.000
_cell.angle_alpha   90.00
_cell.angle_beta   90.00
_cell.angle_gamma   90.00
#
_symmetry.space_group_name_H-M   'P 1'
#
loop_
_entity.id
_entity.type
_entity.pdbx_description
1 polymer ?
#
loop_
_entity_poly.entity_id
_entity_poly.type
_entity_poly.pdbx_seq_one_letter_code
_entity_poly.pdbx_strand_id
1 'polypeptide(L)'
;MSRHPLLFLLSLYVPGFFLPGLFLPGIALAAEKTVYGLNEYAELADIDLQVAAKLDTGAKTASLSARDIKRFKRNGDSWVRFYLAIDDAHEHPIERPLARVSKIKRRAGDIDADDDKKYTARPVISLDVCMGAALRNIEVNLTDRSAFQYPLLIGSEALKHFDALVDPSLKYAAGKPACVTDAKTAE
;
A
#
# COMPACT_ATOMS: atom_id res chain seq x y z
N MET A 1 75.60 -12.45 64.12
CA MET A 1 74.32 -13.15 64.38
C MET A 1 73.22 -12.23 63.94
N SER A 2 72.71 -12.45 62.69
CA SER A 2 71.61 -11.65 62.13
C SER A 2 70.59 -12.62 61.55
N ARG A 3 69.38 -12.63 62.15
CA ARG A 3 68.24 -13.47 61.76
C ARG A 3 67.39 -12.67 60.81
N HIS A 4 67.21 -13.14 59.56
CA HIS A 4 66.22 -12.61 58.63
C HIS A 4 64.90 -13.36 58.79
N PRO A 5 63.76 -12.66 58.88
CA PRO A 5 62.49 -13.35 58.82
C PRO A 5 62.03 -13.50 57.35
N LEU A 6 61.64 -14.71 57.06
CA LEU A 6 61.07 -15.15 55.77
C LEU A 6 59.64 -14.66 55.66
N LEU A 7 59.35 -13.72 54.70
CA LEU A 7 58.00 -13.29 54.37
C LEU A 7 57.38 -14.32 53.45
N PHE A 8 56.32 -15.01 53.90
CA PHE A 8 55.44 -15.83 53.11
C PHE A 8 54.43 -14.95 52.40
N LEU A 9 54.53 -14.84 51.07
CA LEU A 9 53.49 -14.21 50.20
C LEU A 9 52.37 -15.21 49.98
N LEU A 10 51.24 -14.97 50.63
CA LEU A 10 50.00 -15.71 50.44
C LEU A 10 49.36 -15.22 49.17
N SER A 11 49.43 -15.99 48.09
CA SER A 11 48.78 -15.71 46.81
C SER A 11 47.28 -16.04 46.93
N LEU A 12 46.43 -14.99 46.98
CA LEU A 12 44.96 -15.13 46.95
C LEU A 12 44.51 -15.48 45.54
N TYR A 13 44.14 -16.74 45.32
CA TYR A 13 43.52 -17.21 44.11
C TYR A 13 42.01 -16.85 44.14
N VAL A 14 41.61 -15.84 43.36
CA VAL A 14 40.18 -15.50 43.18
C VAL A 14 39.65 -16.32 41.99
N PRO A 15 38.76 -17.29 42.21
CA PRO A 15 38.16 -18.02 41.10
C PRO A 15 37.21 -17.04 40.36
N GLY A 16 37.54 -16.76 39.10
CA GLY A 16 36.68 -15.98 38.21
C GLY A 16 35.34 -16.70 38.00
N PHE A 17 34.27 -16.12 38.52
CA PHE A 17 32.91 -16.57 38.27
C PHE A 17 32.56 -16.19 36.82
N PHE A 18 32.68 -17.17 35.90
CA PHE A 18 32.18 -17.05 34.54
C PHE A 18 30.63 -17.13 34.61
N LEU A 19 29.93 -15.97 34.58
CA LEU A 19 28.50 -15.96 34.35
C LEU A 19 28.27 -16.36 32.89
N PRO A 20 27.57 -17.49 32.63
CA PRO A 20 27.12 -17.78 31.28
C PRO A 20 26.11 -16.70 30.88
N GLY A 21 26.46 -15.89 29.88
CA GLY A 21 25.57 -14.89 29.30
C GLY A 21 24.27 -15.55 28.88
N LEU A 22 23.16 -15.14 29.49
CA LEU A 22 21.81 -15.57 29.16
C LEU A 22 21.49 -14.97 27.78
N PHE A 23 21.78 -15.71 26.70
CA PHE A 23 21.31 -15.39 25.37
C PHE A 23 19.79 -15.56 25.35
N LEU A 24 19.06 -14.47 25.60
CA LEU A 24 17.62 -14.43 25.32
C LEU A 24 17.46 -14.46 23.80
N PRO A 25 16.82 -15.49 23.22
CA PRO A 25 16.48 -15.47 21.81
C PRO A 25 15.54 -14.31 21.58
N GLY A 26 15.95 -13.33 20.75
CA GLY A 26 15.08 -12.27 20.31
C GLY A 26 13.88 -12.88 19.61
N ILE A 27 12.67 -12.65 20.12
CA ILE A 27 11.42 -13.04 19.45
C ILE A 27 11.33 -12.12 18.22
N ALA A 28 11.70 -12.64 17.05
CA ALA A 28 11.42 -11.97 15.79
C ALA A 28 9.90 -12.00 15.59
N LEU A 29 9.23 -10.89 15.86
CA LEU A 29 7.83 -10.68 15.46
C LEU A 29 7.81 -10.61 13.93
N ALA A 30 7.45 -11.71 13.29
CA ALA A 30 7.14 -11.68 11.88
C ALA A 30 5.92 -10.76 11.68
N ALA A 31 6.00 -9.82 10.74
CA ALA A 31 4.85 -9.00 10.37
C ALA A 31 3.71 -9.92 9.94
N GLU A 32 2.57 -9.83 10.65
CA GLU A 32 1.41 -10.65 10.35
C GLU A 32 0.82 -10.22 9.01
N LYS A 33 0.66 -11.19 8.11
CA LYS A 33 0.01 -10.96 6.82
C LYS A 33 -1.49 -11.04 6.97
N THR A 34 -2.21 -10.12 6.32
CA THR A 34 -3.67 -10.12 6.31
C THR A 34 -4.18 -10.90 5.10
N VAL A 35 -5.10 -11.82 5.33
CA VAL A 35 -5.77 -12.56 4.25
C VAL A 35 -6.95 -11.73 3.73
N TYR A 36 -6.91 -11.43 2.44
CA TYR A 36 -7.97 -10.77 1.69
C TYR A 36 -8.56 -11.72 0.65
N GLY A 37 -9.82 -11.51 0.28
CA GLY A 37 -10.44 -12.23 -0.82
C GLY A 37 -10.02 -11.70 -2.19
N LEU A 38 -10.47 -12.36 -3.25
CA LEU A 38 -10.27 -11.90 -4.63
C LEU A 38 -10.92 -10.52 -4.87
N ASN A 39 -12.01 -10.25 -4.15
CA ASN A 39 -12.73 -8.98 -4.17
C ASN A 39 -12.92 -8.50 -2.74
N GLU A 40 -12.76 -7.19 -2.52
CA GLU A 40 -12.91 -6.55 -1.21
C GLU A 40 -13.69 -5.24 -1.33
N TYR A 41 -14.29 -4.80 -0.21
CA TYR A 41 -14.72 -3.42 -0.08
C TYR A 41 -13.50 -2.54 0.24
N ALA A 42 -13.39 -1.44 -0.47
CA ALA A 42 -12.39 -0.42 -0.23
C ALA A 42 -13.06 0.94 -0.09
N GLU A 43 -12.65 1.72 0.90
CA GLU A 43 -13.04 3.12 1.04
C GLU A 43 -11.91 4.01 0.53
N LEU A 44 -12.25 4.91 -0.37
CA LEU A 44 -11.38 5.99 -0.82
C LEU A 44 -11.53 7.13 0.19
N ALA A 45 -10.69 7.14 1.25
CA ALA A 45 -10.88 8.00 2.41
C ALA A 45 -10.85 9.50 2.06
N ASP A 46 -10.03 9.90 1.08
CA ASP A 46 -9.94 11.29 0.60
C ASP A 46 -11.22 11.84 -0.03
N ILE A 47 -12.14 10.98 -0.41
CA ILE A 47 -13.39 11.34 -1.09
C ILE A 47 -14.63 10.70 -0.46
N ASP A 48 -14.46 10.08 0.73
CA ASP A 48 -15.52 9.44 1.53
C ASP A 48 -16.42 8.50 0.70
N LEU A 49 -15.78 7.64 -0.10
CA LEU A 49 -16.48 6.76 -1.04
C LEU A 49 -16.07 5.30 -0.88
N GLN A 50 -17.03 4.44 -0.53
CA GLN A 50 -16.83 2.99 -0.53
C GLN A 50 -17.12 2.41 -1.92
N VAL A 51 -16.19 1.61 -2.42
CA VAL A 51 -16.31 0.90 -3.70
C VAL A 51 -15.95 -0.57 -3.55
N ALA A 52 -16.40 -1.39 -4.49
CA ALA A 52 -15.90 -2.74 -4.62
C ALA A 52 -14.58 -2.73 -5.42
N ALA A 53 -13.58 -3.43 -4.90
CA ALA A 53 -12.26 -3.55 -5.50
C ALA A 53 -11.96 -5.00 -5.90
N LYS A 54 -11.27 -5.18 -7.04
CA LYS A 54 -10.66 -6.45 -7.41
C LYS A 54 -9.18 -6.43 -6.99
N LEU A 55 -8.75 -7.46 -6.27
CA LEU A 55 -7.36 -7.68 -5.92
C LEU A 55 -6.70 -8.51 -7.02
N ASP A 56 -5.66 -7.97 -7.67
CA ASP A 56 -5.04 -8.58 -8.85
C ASP A 56 -3.52 -8.66 -8.67
N THR A 57 -3.05 -9.83 -8.25
CA THR A 57 -1.61 -10.09 -8.05
C THR A 57 -0.82 -10.09 -9.36
N GLY A 58 -1.49 -10.26 -10.51
CA GLY A 58 -0.88 -10.23 -11.84
C GLY A 58 -0.75 -8.82 -12.43
N ALA A 59 -1.53 -7.86 -11.92
CA ALA A 59 -1.37 -6.45 -12.27
C ALA A 59 -0.31 -5.79 -11.39
N LYS A 60 0.60 -5.00 -12.01
CA LYS A 60 1.64 -4.29 -11.24
C LYS A 60 1.04 -3.13 -10.44
N THR A 61 0.20 -2.29 -11.06
CA THR A 61 -0.29 -1.03 -10.51
C THR A 61 -1.79 -1.10 -10.19
N ALA A 62 -2.23 -0.33 -9.22
CA ALA A 62 -3.65 -0.12 -8.98
C ALA A 62 -4.26 0.83 -10.04
N SER A 63 -5.57 0.75 -10.25
CA SER A 63 -6.30 1.63 -11.17
C SER A 63 -7.71 1.92 -10.69
N LEU A 64 -8.13 3.19 -10.83
CA LEU A 64 -9.44 3.69 -10.48
C LEU A 64 -10.20 4.10 -11.74
N SER A 65 -11.51 3.77 -11.78
CA SER A 65 -12.39 4.14 -12.87
C SER A 65 -12.63 5.65 -12.88
N ALA A 66 -12.20 6.30 -13.95
CA ALA A 66 -12.29 7.75 -14.12
C ALA A 66 -12.55 8.11 -15.57
N ARG A 67 -13.33 9.19 -15.78
CA ARG A 67 -13.64 9.79 -17.08
C ARG A 67 -13.25 11.25 -17.14
N ASP A 68 -13.20 11.84 -18.30
CA ASP A 68 -12.87 13.25 -18.55
C ASP A 68 -11.56 13.69 -17.90
N ILE A 69 -10.54 12.83 -17.96
CA ILE A 69 -9.26 13.01 -17.30
C ILE A 69 -8.45 14.10 -17.98
N LYS A 70 -8.21 15.23 -17.29
CA LYS A 70 -7.47 16.39 -17.80
C LYS A 70 -6.34 16.78 -16.87
N ARG A 71 -5.13 16.84 -17.39
CA ARG A 71 -3.95 17.34 -16.68
C ARG A 71 -3.84 18.85 -16.85
N PHE A 72 -3.48 19.57 -15.81
CA PHE A 72 -3.29 21.02 -15.82
C PHE A 72 -2.19 21.45 -14.86
N LYS A 73 -1.86 22.74 -14.87
CA LYS A 73 -0.92 23.35 -13.93
C LYS A 73 -1.66 24.22 -12.94
N ARG A 74 -1.26 24.15 -11.65
CA ARG A 74 -1.71 25.03 -10.57
C ARG A 74 -0.48 25.49 -9.79
N ASN A 75 -0.21 26.79 -9.78
CA ASN A 75 0.96 27.37 -9.11
C ASN A 75 2.31 26.71 -9.48
N GLY A 76 2.45 26.27 -10.74
CA GLY A 76 3.66 25.58 -11.19
C GLY A 76 3.61 24.07 -11.07
N ASP A 77 2.80 23.51 -10.15
CA ASP A 77 2.67 22.08 -9.93
C ASP A 77 1.73 21.40 -10.94
N SER A 78 1.98 20.12 -11.17
CA SER A 78 1.15 19.32 -12.05
C SER A 78 -0.04 18.75 -11.28
N TRP A 79 -1.23 18.95 -11.83
CA TRP A 79 -2.50 18.47 -11.29
C TRP A 79 -3.27 17.68 -12.32
N VAL A 80 -4.24 16.88 -11.85
CA VAL A 80 -5.21 16.21 -12.70
C VAL A 80 -6.61 16.44 -12.17
N ARG A 81 -7.54 16.74 -13.10
CA ARG A 81 -8.98 16.80 -12.87
C ARG A 81 -9.62 15.61 -13.56
N PHE A 82 -10.55 14.98 -12.91
CA PHE A 82 -11.29 13.83 -13.43
C PHE A 82 -12.64 13.71 -12.76
N TYR A 83 -13.53 12.91 -13.35
CA TYR A 83 -14.78 12.47 -12.73
C TYR A 83 -14.66 10.98 -12.44
N LEU A 84 -15.28 10.51 -11.37
CA LEU A 84 -15.42 9.08 -11.16
C LEU A 84 -16.38 8.49 -12.21
N ALA A 85 -16.00 7.34 -12.76
CA ALA A 85 -16.84 6.60 -13.69
C ALA A 85 -17.34 5.31 -12.99
N ILE A 86 -18.13 5.51 -11.91
CA ILE A 86 -18.64 4.43 -11.04
C ILE A 86 -20.14 4.34 -11.19
N ASP A 87 -20.83 5.47 -11.08
CA ASP A 87 -22.27 5.62 -11.22
C ASP A 87 -22.61 7.07 -11.64
N ASP A 88 -23.88 7.36 -11.82
CA ASP A 88 -24.38 8.68 -12.21
C ASP A 88 -24.40 9.68 -11.03
N ALA A 89 -24.15 9.24 -9.78
CA ALA A 89 -24.20 10.10 -8.61
C ALA A 89 -22.93 10.94 -8.42
N HIS A 90 -21.82 10.55 -9.06
CA HIS A 90 -20.52 11.21 -8.91
C HIS A 90 -20.24 12.19 -10.06
N GLU A 91 -21.08 13.22 -10.18
CA GLU A 91 -20.99 14.22 -11.25
C GLU A 91 -20.02 15.38 -10.93
N HIS A 92 -19.46 15.44 -9.72
CA HIS A 92 -18.54 16.50 -9.36
C HIS A 92 -17.09 16.15 -9.75
N PRO A 93 -16.34 17.12 -10.35
CA PRO A 93 -14.96 16.90 -10.71
C PRO A 93 -14.08 16.81 -9.44
N ILE A 94 -13.18 15.86 -9.44
CA ILE A 94 -12.16 15.69 -8.42
C ILE A 94 -10.86 16.24 -8.98
N GLU A 95 -10.14 17.02 -8.17
CA GLU A 95 -8.81 17.53 -8.51
C GLU A 95 -7.80 17.04 -7.49
N ARG A 96 -6.69 16.47 -7.99
CA ARG A 96 -5.59 15.96 -7.17
C ARG A 96 -4.24 16.33 -7.75
N PRO A 97 -3.21 16.47 -6.93
CA PRO A 97 -1.84 16.55 -7.39
C PRO A 97 -1.49 15.32 -8.25
N LEU A 98 -0.83 15.55 -9.36
CA LEU A 98 -0.33 14.48 -10.23
C LEU A 98 0.97 13.93 -9.65
N ALA A 99 0.98 12.68 -9.18
CA ALA A 99 2.19 12.03 -8.69
C ALA A 99 3.17 11.74 -9.87
N ARG A 100 2.65 11.15 -10.93
CA ARG A 100 3.42 10.85 -12.16
C ARG A 100 2.51 10.47 -13.32
N VAL A 101 3.10 10.19 -14.47
CA VAL A 101 2.41 9.58 -15.62
C VAL A 101 2.98 8.18 -15.84
N SER A 102 2.14 7.18 -15.77
CA SER A 102 2.49 5.78 -16.05
C SER A 102 2.29 5.48 -17.53
N LYS A 103 3.21 4.69 -18.13
CA LYS A 103 3.05 4.14 -19.48
C LYS A 103 2.64 2.69 -19.36
N ILE A 104 1.39 2.40 -19.70
CA ILE A 104 0.84 1.04 -19.69
C ILE A 104 0.92 0.44 -21.07
N LYS A 105 1.55 -0.74 -21.18
CA LYS A 105 1.62 -1.46 -22.45
C LYS A 105 0.22 -1.91 -22.87
N ARG A 106 -0.18 -1.56 -24.08
CA ARG A 106 -1.46 -2.02 -24.66
C ARG A 106 -1.36 -3.50 -25.01
N ARG A 107 -2.46 -4.23 -24.85
CA ARG A 107 -2.55 -5.60 -25.34
C ARG A 107 -2.66 -5.60 -26.85
N ALA A 108 -2.24 -6.68 -27.50
CA ALA A 108 -2.27 -6.79 -28.95
C ALA A 108 -3.69 -6.57 -29.56
N GLY A 109 -4.75 -6.96 -28.83
CA GLY A 109 -6.13 -6.75 -29.27
C GLY A 109 -6.69 -5.34 -29.04
N ASP A 110 -5.96 -4.47 -28.30
CA ASP A 110 -6.38 -3.09 -28.01
C ASP A 110 -5.67 -2.08 -28.93
N ILE A 111 -4.90 -2.56 -29.90
CA ILE A 111 -4.14 -1.75 -30.84
C ILE A 111 -4.86 -1.78 -32.18
N ASP A 112 -5.47 -0.65 -32.55
CA ASP A 112 -5.98 -0.49 -33.92
C ASP A 112 -4.85 -0.55 -34.93
N ALA A 113 -5.11 -1.09 -36.12
CA ALA A 113 -4.11 -1.32 -37.15
C ALA A 113 -3.34 -0.03 -37.59
N ASP A 114 -3.95 1.13 -37.36
CA ASP A 114 -3.41 2.45 -37.71
C ASP A 114 -2.76 3.20 -36.52
N ASP A 115 -2.75 2.61 -35.30
CA ASP A 115 -2.19 3.26 -34.10
C ASP A 115 -0.86 2.63 -33.66
N ASP A 116 0.25 3.28 -34.05
CA ASP A 116 1.61 2.89 -33.64
C ASP A 116 1.88 3.00 -32.12
N LYS A 117 0.89 3.43 -31.32
CA LYS A 117 1.08 3.64 -29.88
C LYS A 117 1.04 2.33 -29.10
N LYS A 118 2.22 1.79 -28.84
CA LYS A 118 2.39 0.59 -27.99
C LYS A 118 2.01 0.80 -26.53
N TYR A 119 1.84 2.04 -26.09
CA TYR A 119 1.59 2.40 -24.69
C TYR A 119 0.49 3.44 -24.56
N THR A 120 -0.33 3.29 -23.52
CA THR A 120 -1.26 4.32 -23.06
C THR A 120 -0.65 5.05 -21.87
N ALA A 121 -0.62 6.39 -21.93
CA ALA A 121 -0.16 7.22 -20.82
C ALA A 121 -1.33 7.47 -19.87
N ARG A 122 -1.19 7.06 -18.59
CA ARG A 122 -2.22 7.24 -17.57
C ARG A 122 -1.70 8.13 -16.44
N PRO A 123 -2.41 9.18 -16.05
CA PRO A 123 -2.10 9.93 -14.85
C PRO A 123 -2.18 9.02 -13.61
N VAL A 124 -1.27 9.25 -12.67
CA VAL A 124 -1.22 8.54 -11.39
C VAL A 124 -1.36 9.57 -10.28
N ILE A 125 -2.21 9.27 -9.32
CA ILE A 125 -2.42 10.03 -8.10
C ILE A 125 -2.17 9.17 -6.89
N SER A 126 -1.88 9.77 -5.74
CA SER A 126 -1.89 9.09 -4.44
C SER A 126 -3.27 9.21 -3.82
N LEU A 127 -3.76 8.12 -3.24
CA LEU A 127 -5.03 8.07 -2.49
C LEU A 127 -4.85 7.30 -1.20
N ASP A 128 -5.52 7.74 -0.16
CA ASP A 128 -5.68 6.99 1.07
C ASP A 128 -6.82 5.99 0.90
N VAL A 129 -6.47 4.71 0.94
CA VAL A 129 -7.41 3.60 0.73
C VAL A 129 -7.48 2.75 1.99
N CYS A 130 -8.69 2.55 2.49
CA CYS A 130 -9.00 1.68 3.61
C CYS A 130 -9.57 0.35 3.12
N MET A 131 -8.98 -0.79 3.52
CA MET A 131 -9.53 -2.14 3.34
C MET A 131 -9.51 -2.88 4.68
N GLY A 132 -10.67 -3.39 5.13
CA GLY A 132 -10.81 -3.88 6.49
C GLY A 132 -10.44 -2.79 7.51
N ALA A 133 -9.45 -3.03 8.35
CA ALA A 133 -8.93 -2.05 9.31
C ALA A 133 -7.63 -1.38 8.88
N ALA A 134 -7.15 -1.64 7.66
CA ALA A 134 -5.87 -1.13 7.17
C ALA A 134 -6.06 0.08 6.25
N LEU A 135 -5.62 1.26 6.70
CA LEU A 135 -5.51 2.47 5.88
C LEU A 135 -4.10 2.55 5.27
N ARG A 136 -4.01 2.70 3.95
CA ARG A 136 -2.73 2.83 3.25
C ARG A 136 -2.82 3.89 2.17
N ASN A 137 -1.77 4.71 2.08
CA ASN A 137 -1.59 5.60 0.94
C ASN A 137 -0.99 4.78 -0.22
N ILE A 138 -1.70 4.74 -1.35
CA ILE A 138 -1.29 3.98 -2.53
C ILE A 138 -1.37 4.83 -3.79
N GLU A 139 -0.50 4.53 -4.76
CA GLU A 139 -0.61 5.11 -6.10
C GLU A 139 -1.65 4.36 -6.93
N VAL A 140 -2.57 5.11 -7.54
CA VAL A 140 -3.55 4.59 -8.48
C VAL A 140 -3.46 5.32 -9.82
N ASN A 141 -3.49 4.59 -10.92
CA ASN A 141 -3.62 5.20 -12.24
C ASN A 141 -5.10 5.42 -12.58
N LEU A 142 -5.38 6.54 -13.24
CA LEU A 142 -6.71 6.90 -13.68
C LEU A 142 -6.96 6.38 -15.09
N THR A 143 -8.05 5.66 -15.27
CA THR A 143 -8.47 5.12 -16.57
C THR A 143 -9.96 4.81 -16.55
N ASP A 144 -10.60 4.86 -17.68
CA ASP A 144 -11.98 4.37 -17.79
C ASP A 144 -12.00 2.84 -17.57
N ARG A 145 -12.80 2.42 -16.62
CA ARG A 145 -13.04 1.03 -16.26
C ARG A 145 -14.53 0.65 -16.34
N SER A 146 -15.33 1.47 -17.02
CA SER A 146 -16.78 1.25 -17.18
C SER A 146 -17.12 -0.12 -17.80
N ALA A 147 -16.23 -0.65 -18.64
CA ALA A 147 -16.35 -2.00 -19.19
C ALA A 147 -16.00 -3.13 -18.21
N PHE A 148 -15.54 -2.81 -16.99
CA PHE A 148 -15.14 -3.79 -15.98
C PHE A 148 -16.13 -3.80 -14.81
N GLN A 149 -16.31 -4.96 -14.20
CA GLN A 149 -17.22 -5.15 -13.07
C GLN A 149 -16.82 -4.33 -11.83
N TYR A 150 -15.51 -4.08 -11.64
CA TYR A 150 -14.97 -3.42 -10.45
C TYR A 150 -14.36 -2.07 -10.83
N PRO A 151 -14.82 -0.97 -10.21
CA PRO A 151 -14.30 0.36 -10.48
C PRO A 151 -12.88 0.57 -9.96
N LEU A 152 -12.47 -0.21 -8.95
CA LEU A 152 -11.12 -0.19 -8.38
C LEU A 152 -10.44 -1.55 -8.60
N LEU A 153 -9.20 -1.52 -9.04
CA LEU A 153 -8.30 -2.67 -9.08
C LEU A 153 -7.08 -2.36 -8.21
N ILE A 154 -6.76 -3.26 -7.30
CA ILE A 154 -5.59 -3.17 -6.43
C ILE A 154 -4.52 -4.12 -6.97
N GLY A 155 -3.44 -3.54 -7.51
CA GLY A 155 -2.33 -4.30 -8.08
C GLY A 155 -1.28 -4.71 -7.05
N SER A 156 -0.32 -5.53 -7.48
CA SER A 156 0.67 -6.16 -6.60
C SER A 156 1.53 -5.17 -5.81
N GLU A 157 1.82 -3.98 -6.34
CA GLU A 157 2.56 -2.95 -5.58
C GLU A 157 1.73 -2.43 -4.40
N ALA A 158 0.46 -2.11 -4.61
CA ALA A 158 -0.43 -1.70 -3.54
C ALA A 158 -0.70 -2.83 -2.54
N LEU A 159 -0.88 -4.08 -3.01
CA LEU A 159 -1.07 -5.24 -2.13
C LEU A 159 0.09 -5.44 -1.15
N LYS A 160 1.32 -5.11 -1.54
CA LYS A 160 2.49 -5.13 -0.63
C LYS A 160 2.34 -4.12 0.51
N HIS A 161 1.80 -2.94 0.24
CA HIS A 161 1.54 -1.93 1.28
C HIS A 161 0.47 -2.39 2.28
N PHE A 162 -0.45 -3.24 1.85
CA PHE A 162 -1.46 -3.86 2.72
C PHE A 162 -0.98 -5.13 3.42
N ASP A 163 0.27 -5.56 3.23
CA ASP A 163 0.76 -6.84 3.72
C ASP A 163 -0.15 -8.02 3.34
N ALA A 164 -0.76 -7.93 2.14
CA ALA A 164 -1.84 -8.78 1.71
C ALA A 164 -1.38 -10.16 1.26
N LEU A 165 -2.13 -11.19 1.71
CA LEU A 165 -2.26 -12.47 1.04
C LEU A 165 -3.62 -12.50 0.36
N VAL A 166 -3.67 -12.86 -0.93
CA VAL A 166 -4.94 -12.94 -1.66
C VAL A 166 -5.36 -14.39 -1.79
N ASP A 167 -6.50 -14.73 -1.18
CA ASP A 167 -7.15 -16.03 -1.35
C ASP A 167 -8.26 -15.92 -2.42
N PRO A 168 -8.09 -16.52 -3.60
CA PRO A 168 -9.06 -16.41 -4.69
C PRO A 168 -10.38 -17.14 -4.42
N SER A 169 -10.45 -17.98 -3.39
CA SER A 169 -11.68 -18.66 -2.98
C SER A 169 -12.62 -17.79 -2.15
N LEU A 170 -12.09 -16.66 -1.60
CA LEU A 170 -12.81 -15.75 -0.73
C LEU A 170 -13.24 -14.47 -1.47
N LYS A 171 -14.30 -13.86 -0.96
CA LYS A 171 -14.78 -12.54 -1.37
C LYS A 171 -15.19 -11.77 -0.12
N TYR A 172 -14.79 -10.49 -0.07
CA TYR A 172 -15.13 -9.57 1.02
C TYR A 172 -14.73 -10.10 2.41
N ALA A 173 -13.58 -10.80 2.47
CA ALA A 173 -13.08 -11.46 3.66
C ALA A 173 -12.67 -10.46 4.75
N ALA A 174 -12.19 -9.28 4.37
CA ALA A 174 -11.85 -8.22 5.31
C ALA A 174 -13.08 -7.44 5.85
N GLY A 175 -14.28 -7.71 5.31
CA GLY A 175 -15.50 -7.01 5.68
C GLY A 175 -15.55 -5.57 5.16
N LYS A 176 -16.43 -4.75 5.79
CA LYS A 176 -16.52 -3.33 5.44
C LYS A 176 -15.29 -2.58 5.98
N PRO A 177 -14.83 -1.52 5.27
CA PRO A 177 -13.77 -0.66 5.77
C PRO A 177 -14.10 -0.08 7.15
N ALA A 178 -13.16 -0.17 8.08
CA ALA A 178 -13.31 0.28 9.47
C ALA A 178 -12.04 1.00 9.96
N CYS A 179 -11.40 1.77 9.07
CA CYS A 179 -10.22 2.54 9.45
C CYS A 179 -10.60 3.77 10.27
N VAL A 180 -9.83 4.05 11.31
CA VAL A 180 -9.91 5.32 12.02
C VAL A 180 -9.16 6.35 11.18
N THR A 181 -9.87 7.33 10.64
CA THR A 181 -9.25 8.52 10.06
C THR A 181 -9.22 9.60 11.15
N ASP A 182 -8.03 10.15 11.42
CA ASP A 182 -7.85 11.19 12.45
C ASP A 182 -8.70 12.46 12.19
N ALA A 183 -9.32 12.55 11.03
CA ALA A 183 -10.22 13.66 10.67
C ALA A 183 -11.61 13.60 11.36
N LYS A 184 -12.02 12.47 11.97
CA LYS A 184 -13.32 12.35 12.65
C LYS A 184 -13.29 12.68 14.16
N THR A 185 -12.13 13.06 14.71
CA THR A 185 -11.98 13.39 16.14
C THR A 185 -12.01 14.91 16.43
N ALA A 186 -12.34 15.75 15.42
CA ALA A 186 -12.36 17.21 15.53
C ALA A 186 -13.78 17.80 15.33
N GLU A 187 -14.82 17.15 15.91
CA GLU A 187 -16.13 17.75 16.14
C GLU A 187 -16.50 17.72 17.62
#